data_e10ba9ed7acaf4edfba3b912c78c36e9
#
_entry.id   e10ba9ed7acaf4edfba3b912c78c36e9
#
_cell.length_a   1.000
_cell.length_b   1.000
_cell.length_c   1.000
_cell.angle_alpha   90.00
_cell.angle_beta   90.00
_cell.angle_gamma   90.00
#
_symmetry.space_group_name_H-M   'P 1'
#
loop_
_entity.id
_entity.type
_entity.pdbx_description
1 polymer ?
#
loop_
_entity_poly.entity_id
_entity_poly.type
_entity_poly.pdbx_seq_one_letter_code
_entity_poly.pdbx_strand_id
1 'polypeptide(L)'
;MNACRATRLAAVLLLALPVASPVRAEDTTLKAGVFEPPRAAPDFRLRASDGGDLTLGRYRGKVVLLFFGYTHCPTVCPTTLGTLASVKKRLGSDGGDLQVIYVTVDPEHDDVRRLHDYLANVDPTFLGATGTAEQLEAVRRDYGVSSSKLAAGLFNHSSFVYLIDRAGTLRALMPYGQPADAYVHDVRILLGRPDAGRADAGS
;
A
#
# COMPACT_ATOMS: atom_id res chain seq x y z
N MET A 1 -66.94 49.87 37.92
CA MET A 1 -67.02 49.11 36.67
C MET A 1 -65.62 49.01 36.07
N ASN A 2 -64.82 48.02 36.44
CA ASN A 2 -63.44 47.85 35.99
C ASN A 2 -63.31 46.57 35.17
N ALA A 3 -63.08 46.73 33.86
CA ALA A 3 -62.86 45.64 32.94
C ALA A 3 -61.35 45.22 32.96
N CYS A 4 -61.13 44.02 33.44
CA CYS A 4 -59.80 43.38 33.47
C CYS A 4 -59.51 42.80 32.07
N ARG A 5 -58.55 43.37 31.34
CA ARG A 5 -58.04 42.84 30.08
C ARG A 5 -56.96 41.78 30.36
N ALA A 6 -57.31 40.52 30.11
CA ALA A 6 -56.36 39.43 30.18
C ALA A 6 -55.53 39.36 28.85
N THR A 7 -54.22 39.63 28.94
CA THR A 7 -53.26 39.51 27.83
C THR A 7 -52.80 38.05 27.76
N ARG A 8 -53.17 37.35 26.70
CA ARG A 8 -52.66 35.98 26.40
C ARG A 8 -51.28 36.08 25.75
N LEU A 9 -50.23 35.67 26.45
CA LEU A 9 -48.91 35.41 25.84
C LEU A 9 -49.00 34.08 25.07
N ALA A 10 -48.83 34.16 23.78
CA ALA A 10 -48.60 32.96 22.94
C ALA A 10 -47.11 32.61 22.97
N ALA A 11 -46.76 31.48 23.61
CA ALA A 11 -45.43 30.93 23.58
C ALA A 11 -45.21 30.23 22.20
N VAL A 12 -44.32 30.80 21.37
CA VAL A 12 -43.89 30.19 20.14
C VAL A 12 -42.79 29.17 20.46
N LEU A 13 -43.13 27.89 20.38
CA LEU A 13 -42.20 26.78 20.55
C LEU A 13 -41.43 26.58 19.22
N LEU A 14 -40.17 27.07 19.14
CA LEU A 14 -39.27 26.82 18.03
C LEU A 14 -38.80 25.36 18.11
N LEU A 15 -39.36 24.48 17.27
CA LEU A 15 -38.82 23.14 17.05
C LEU A 15 -37.53 23.27 16.27
N ALA A 16 -36.38 23.04 16.91
CA ALA A 16 -35.08 22.88 16.26
C ALA A 16 -35.05 21.50 15.58
N LEU A 17 -35.20 21.46 14.26
CA LEU A 17 -35.00 20.26 13.47
C LEU A 17 -33.47 19.93 13.45
N PRO A 18 -33.09 18.68 13.75
CA PRO A 18 -31.68 18.29 13.63
C PRO A 18 -31.30 18.33 12.15
N VAL A 19 -30.31 19.17 11.80
CA VAL A 19 -29.70 19.18 10.48
C VAL A 19 -28.86 17.89 10.38
N ALA A 20 -29.38 16.87 9.73
CA ALA A 20 -28.62 15.67 9.39
C ALA A 20 -27.55 16.08 8.39
N SER A 21 -26.29 16.13 8.80
CA SER A 21 -25.16 16.29 7.88
C SER A 21 -25.17 15.09 6.91
N PRO A 22 -25.00 15.32 5.60
CA PRO A 22 -24.93 14.22 4.65
C PRO A 22 -23.71 13.36 4.98
N VAL A 23 -23.93 12.09 5.32
CA VAL A 23 -22.88 11.08 5.41
C VAL A 23 -22.33 10.92 4.00
N ARG A 24 -21.13 11.42 3.77
CA ARG A 24 -20.43 11.26 2.52
C ARG A 24 -20.07 9.79 2.38
N ALA A 25 -20.56 9.13 1.34
CA ALA A 25 -20.15 7.78 1.00
C ALA A 25 -18.64 7.78 0.77
N GLU A 26 -17.89 7.03 1.57
CA GLU A 26 -16.46 6.86 1.41
C GLU A 26 -16.19 6.07 0.12
N ASP A 27 -15.29 6.56 -0.73
CA ASP A 27 -14.85 5.82 -1.91
C ASP A 27 -13.99 4.64 -1.47
N THR A 28 -14.54 3.44 -1.54
CA THR A 28 -13.86 2.19 -1.20
C THR A 28 -13.33 1.45 -2.42
N THR A 29 -13.38 2.08 -3.60
CA THR A 29 -12.90 1.50 -4.86
C THR A 29 -11.40 1.69 -4.99
N LEU A 30 -10.65 0.60 -5.18
CA LEU A 30 -9.21 0.67 -5.41
C LEU A 30 -8.90 1.33 -6.75
N LYS A 31 -7.86 2.17 -6.78
CA LYS A 31 -7.31 2.79 -8.01
C LYS A 31 -6.43 1.84 -8.81
N ALA A 32 -5.88 0.83 -8.14
CA ALA A 32 -5.14 -0.26 -8.77
C ALA A 32 -6.07 -1.20 -9.54
N GLY A 33 -5.52 -1.94 -10.51
CA GLY A 33 -6.25 -3.03 -11.17
C GLY A 33 -6.54 -4.17 -10.20
N VAL A 34 -7.81 -4.42 -9.93
CA VAL A 34 -8.26 -5.40 -8.93
C VAL A 34 -8.26 -6.83 -9.47
N PHE A 35 -8.06 -7.81 -8.58
CA PHE A 35 -8.33 -9.21 -8.86
C PHE A 35 -9.78 -9.53 -8.51
N GLU A 36 -10.53 -10.07 -9.46
CA GLU A 36 -11.89 -10.53 -9.23
C GLU A 36 -12.07 -11.98 -9.72
N PRO A 37 -12.28 -12.93 -8.80
CA PRO A 37 -12.32 -12.74 -7.34
C PRO A 37 -10.92 -12.49 -6.74
N PRO A 38 -10.81 -11.84 -5.58
CA PRO A 38 -9.57 -11.77 -4.82
C PRO A 38 -9.05 -13.17 -4.50
N ARG A 39 -7.73 -13.37 -4.47
CA ARG A 39 -7.11 -14.68 -4.22
C ARG A 39 -6.09 -14.61 -3.08
N ALA A 40 -5.87 -15.73 -2.40
CA ALA A 40 -4.79 -15.81 -1.44
C ALA A 40 -3.45 -15.45 -2.12
N ALA A 41 -2.67 -14.55 -1.51
CA ALA A 41 -1.33 -14.27 -2.00
C ALA A 41 -0.46 -15.52 -1.82
N PRO A 42 0.23 -15.99 -2.87
CA PRO A 42 1.15 -17.12 -2.76
C PRO A 42 2.19 -16.86 -1.66
N ASP A 43 2.31 -17.77 -0.67
CA ASP A 43 3.36 -17.67 0.33
C ASP A 43 4.69 -18.16 -0.22
N PHE A 44 5.77 -17.65 0.32
CA PHE A 44 7.12 -18.04 -0.08
C PHE A 44 8.07 -17.96 1.11
N ARG A 45 9.20 -18.67 1.01
CA ARG A 45 10.31 -18.57 1.97
C ARG A 45 11.58 -18.20 1.21
N LEU A 46 12.12 -17.01 1.51
CA LEU A 46 13.34 -16.47 0.94
C LEU A 46 14.25 -15.94 2.06
N ARG A 47 15.50 -15.65 1.74
CA ARG A 47 16.42 -14.98 2.66
C ARG A 47 16.11 -13.48 2.67
N ALA A 48 15.88 -12.94 3.85
CA ALA A 48 15.62 -11.52 4.03
C ALA A 48 16.92 -10.70 4.11
N SER A 49 16.85 -9.45 3.74
CA SER A 49 17.99 -8.51 3.81
C SER A 49 18.38 -8.15 5.25
N ASP A 50 17.59 -8.47 6.25
CA ASP A 50 17.93 -8.39 7.67
C ASP A 50 18.69 -9.63 8.20
N GLY A 51 18.99 -10.59 7.34
CA GLY A 51 19.69 -11.83 7.64
C GLY A 51 18.78 -12.98 8.09
N GLY A 52 17.48 -12.74 8.29
CA GLY A 52 16.50 -13.75 8.67
C GLY A 52 15.88 -14.49 7.49
N ASP A 53 14.86 -15.31 7.77
CA ASP A 53 13.97 -15.89 6.78
C ASP A 53 12.75 -14.97 6.60
N LEU A 54 12.40 -14.70 5.36
CA LEU A 54 11.21 -13.95 5.01
C LEU A 54 10.15 -14.90 4.47
N THR A 55 9.00 -14.91 5.14
CA THR A 55 7.76 -15.54 4.65
C THR A 55 6.67 -14.48 4.62
N LEU A 56 5.80 -14.51 3.63
CA LEU A 56 4.70 -13.54 3.53
C LEU A 56 3.74 -13.67 4.73
N GLY A 57 3.56 -14.88 5.23
CA GLY A 57 2.70 -15.17 6.39
C GLY A 57 3.07 -14.39 7.66
N ARG A 58 4.35 -13.98 7.83
CA ARG A 58 4.81 -13.16 8.99
C ARG A 58 4.19 -11.76 9.02
N TYR A 59 3.65 -11.31 7.89
CA TYR A 59 3.10 -9.95 7.75
C TYR A 59 1.57 -9.91 7.80
N ARG A 60 0.92 -11.00 8.27
CA ARG A 60 -0.51 -10.96 8.60
C ARG A 60 -0.79 -9.82 9.59
N GLY A 61 -1.88 -9.12 9.38
CA GLY A 61 -2.21 -7.91 10.13
C GLY A 61 -1.66 -6.60 9.55
N LYS A 62 -0.71 -6.69 8.61
CA LYS A 62 -0.20 -5.54 7.84
C LYS A 62 -0.67 -5.58 6.39
N VAL A 63 -0.75 -4.43 5.76
CA VAL A 63 -0.80 -4.34 4.30
C VAL A 63 0.61 -4.54 3.76
N VAL A 64 0.76 -5.36 2.73
CA VAL A 64 2.06 -5.59 2.09
C VAL A 64 2.04 -5.03 0.67
N LEU A 65 3.05 -4.21 0.35
CA LEU A 65 3.38 -3.81 -1.01
C LEU A 65 4.59 -4.65 -1.45
N LEU A 66 4.32 -5.65 -2.30
CA LEU A 66 5.34 -6.55 -2.83
C LEU A 66 5.76 -6.09 -4.22
N PHE A 67 7.07 -5.90 -4.42
CA PHE A 67 7.63 -5.43 -5.68
C PHE A 67 8.82 -6.30 -6.10
N PHE A 68 8.86 -6.67 -7.38
CA PHE A 68 9.96 -7.42 -7.98
C PHE A 68 10.89 -6.49 -8.74
N GLY A 69 12.21 -6.66 -8.59
CA GLY A 69 13.19 -5.80 -9.23
C GLY A 69 14.62 -6.26 -9.01
N TYR A 70 15.61 -5.40 -9.29
CA TYR A 70 17.03 -5.66 -9.08
C TYR A 70 17.79 -4.35 -8.77
N THR A 71 18.88 -4.43 -7.99
CA THR A 71 19.53 -3.24 -7.39
C THR A 71 20.24 -2.33 -8.40
N HIS A 72 20.63 -2.83 -9.55
CA HIS A 72 21.29 -2.05 -10.60
C HIS A 72 20.33 -1.65 -11.74
N CYS A 73 19.03 -1.73 -11.52
CA CYS A 73 18.02 -1.17 -12.42
C CYS A 73 18.18 0.36 -12.48
N PRO A 74 18.34 0.95 -13.69
CA PRO A 74 18.73 2.37 -13.79
C PRO A 74 17.57 3.34 -13.50
N THR A 75 16.30 2.93 -13.62
CA THR A 75 15.20 3.89 -13.60
C THR A 75 13.98 3.38 -12.83
N VAL A 76 13.38 2.29 -13.26
CA VAL A 76 12.05 1.84 -12.77
C VAL A 76 12.09 1.50 -11.28
N CYS A 77 13.08 0.72 -10.84
CA CYS A 77 13.16 0.27 -9.45
C CYS A 77 13.41 1.43 -8.46
N PRO A 78 14.42 2.30 -8.65
CA PRO A 78 14.63 3.41 -7.72
C PRO A 78 13.45 4.40 -7.72
N THR A 79 12.81 4.66 -8.86
CA THR A 79 11.62 5.52 -8.94
C THR A 79 10.45 4.92 -8.16
N THR A 80 10.17 3.63 -8.34
CA THR A 80 9.09 2.94 -7.63
C THR A 80 9.36 2.95 -6.13
N LEU A 81 10.56 2.56 -5.69
CA LEU A 81 10.92 2.53 -4.27
C LEU A 81 10.84 3.92 -3.63
N GLY A 82 11.26 4.98 -4.31
CA GLY A 82 11.10 6.37 -3.86
C GLY A 82 9.63 6.76 -3.69
N THR A 83 8.77 6.31 -4.61
CA THR A 83 7.32 6.50 -4.49
C THR A 83 6.77 5.76 -3.25
N LEU A 84 7.17 4.50 -3.02
CA LEU A 84 6.72 3.71 -1.86
C LEU A 84 7.20 4.31 -0.52
N ALA A 85 8.41 4.88 -0.47
CA ALA A 85 8.90 5.62 0.70
C ALA A 85 8.04 6.87 0.96
N SER A 86 7.69 7.61 -0.09
CA SER A 86 6.75 8.74 0.02
C SER A 86 5.39 8.29 0.53
N VAL A 87 4.86 7.17 0.05
CA VAL A 87 3.60 6.58 0.54
C VAL A 87 3.67 6.32 2.04
N LYS A 88 4.71 5.62 2.50
CA LYS A 88 4.88 5.30 3.92
C LYS A 88 4.96 6.55 4.79
N LYS A 89 5.73 7.55 4.36
CA LYS A 89 5.81 8.85 5.04
C LYS A 89 4.44 9.54 5.13
N ARG A 90 3.65 9.54 4.06
CA ARG A 90 2.34 10.21 3.98
C ARG A 90 1.23 9.50 4.76
N LEU A 91 1.40 8.20 5.01
CA LEU A 91 0.52 7.44 5.90
C LEU A 91 0.71 7.84 7.38
N GLY A 92 1.81 8.49 7.74
CA GLY A 92 2.09 8.90 9.11
C GLY A 92 2.09 7.72 10.08
N SER A 93 1.25 7.76 11.12
CA SER A 93 1.10 6.66 12.09
C SER A 93 0.69 5.33 11.46
N ASP A 94 -0.12 5.37 10.38
CA ASP A 94 -0.57 4.17 9.67
C ASP A 94 0.56 3.50 8.88
N GLY A 95 1.68 4.21 8.62
CA GLY A 95 2.86 3.67 7.96
C GLY A 95 3.51 2.47 8.71
N GLY A 96 3.25 2.34 10.02
CA GLY A 96 3.66 1.16 10.82
C GLY A 96 2.92 -0.13 10.44
N ASP A 97 1.71 -0.01 9.91
CA ASP A 97 0.88 -1.12 9.45
C ASP A 97 1.09 -1.47 7.96
N LEU A 98 2.04 -0.78 7.31
CA LEU A 98 2.48 -1.04 5.94
C LEU A 98 3.87 -1.68 5.93
N GLN A 99 4.04 -2.79 5.20
CA GLN A 99 5.32 -3.40 4.90
C GLN A 99 5.61 -3.36 3.41
N VAL A 100 6.77 -2.85 3.03
CA VAL A 100 7.29 -2.96 1.65
C VAL A 100 8.28 -4.12 1.60
N ILE A 101 8.06 -5.04 0.66
CA ILE A 101 8.92 -6.19 0.39
C ILE A 101 9.42 -6.10 -1.05
N TYR A 102 10.72 -6.13 -1.22
CA TYR A 102 11.42 -6.10 -2.50
C TYR A 102 12.04 -7.47 -2.79
N VAL A 103 11.55 -8.18 -3.79
CA VAL A 103 12.08 -9.49 -4.19
C VAL A 103 12.98 -9.30 -5.41
N THR A 104 14.25 -9.74 -5.29
CA THR A 104 15.16 -9.62 -6.44
C THR A 104 14.82 -10.58 -7.56
N VAL A 105 15.06 -10.14 -8.79
CA VAL A 105 15.05 -11.00 -9.99
C VAL A 105 16.46 -11.37 -10.46
N ASP A 106 17.49 -10.85 -9.75
CA ASP A 106 18.91 -11.03 -10.08
C ASP A 106 19.72 -11.54 -8.88
N PRO A 107 19.61 -12.81 -8.50
CA PRO A 107 20.32 -13.35 -7.34
C PRO A 107 21.85 -13.41 -7.52
N GLU A 108 22.34 -13.26 -8.74
CA GLU A 108 23.79 -13.29 -9.02
C GLU A 108 24.48 -12.03 -8.46
N HIS A 109 23.76 -10.88 -8.42
CA HIS A 109 24.31 -9.59 -7.99
C HIS A 109 23.65 -9.06 -6.71
N ASP A 110 22.46 -9.55 -6.36
CA ASP A 110 21.63 -9.06 -5.26
C ASP A 110 21.64 -10.03 -4.08
N ASP A 111 22.75 -10.08 -3.35
CA ASP A 111 22.84 -10.81 -2.09
C ASP A 111 22.11 -10.07 -0.94
N VAL A 112 22.07 -10.68 0.24
CA VAL A 112 21.44 -10.14 1.46
C VAL A 112 21.98 -8.76 1.81
N ARG A 113 23.32 -8.60 1.79
CA ARG A 113 23.99 -7.34 2.14
C ARG A 113 23.70 -6.25 1.10
N ARG A 114 23.81 -6.60 -0.17
CA ARG A 114 23.52 -5.66 -1.27
C ARG A 114 22.09 -5.13 -1.21
N LEU A 115 21.11 -6.02 -0.97
CA LEU A 115 19.70 -5.63 -0.81
C LEU A 115 19.50 -4.75 0.43
N HIS A 116 20.14 -5.11 1.55
CA HIS A 116 20.08 -4.30 2.78
C HIS A 116 20.58 -2.87 2.52
N ASP A 117 21.79 -2.74 1.99
CA ASP A 117 22.41 -1.43 1.77
C ASP A 117 21.63 -0.59 0.75
N TYR A 118 21.12 -1.23 -0.31
CA TYR A 118 20.33 -0.56 -1.33
C TYR A 118 19.01 -0.01 -0.77
N LEU A 119 18.28 -0.82 -0.02
CA LEU A 119 16.97 -0.42 0.51
C LEU A 119 17.08 0.54 1.69
N ALA A 120 18.09 0.39 2.56
CA ALA A 120 18.33 1.29 3.68
C ALA A 120 18.55 2.75 3.24
N ASN A 121 19.11 2.97 2.03
CA ASN A 121 19.25 4.30 1.44
C ASN A 121 17.91 4.92 0.98
N VAL A 122 16.85 4.11 0.86
CA VAL A 122 15.51 4.57 0.48
C VAL A 122 14.62 4.71 1.72
N ASP A 123 14.44 3.61 2.44
CA ASP A 123 13.71 3.54 3.72
C ASP A 123 14.21 2.32 4.51
N PRO A 124 14.77 2.51 5.72
CA PRO A 124 15.37 1.41 6.50
C PRO A 124 14.37 0.35 6.97
N THR A 125 13.08 0.57 6.80
CA THR A 125 12.03 -0.39 7.13
C THR A 125 11.64 -1.29 5.97
N PHE A 126 12.19 -1.03 4.77
CA PHE A 126 11.95 -1.87 3.61
C PHE A 126 12.77 -3.15 3.73
N LEU A 127 12.18 -4.27 3.32
CA LEU A 127 12.87 -5.56 3.37
C LEU A 127 13.11 -6.08 1.95
N GLY A 128 14.36 -6.44 1.69
CA GLY A 128 14.75 -7.17 0.50
C GLY A 128 14.62 -8.68 0.72
N ALA A 129 14.40 -9.42 -0.35
CA ALA A 129 14.38 -10.87 -0.33
C ALA A 129 15.17 -11.41 -1.53
N THR A 130 16.04 -12.39 -1.24
CA THR A 130 16.82 -13.14 -2.23
C THR A 130 16.79 -14.62 -1.92
N GLY A 131 17.29 -15.45 -2.84
CA GLY A 131 17.32 -16.89 -2.67
C GLY A 131 18.06 -17.55 -3.83
N THR A 132 17.90 -18.88 -3.99
CA THR A 132 18.43 -19.54 -5.18
C THR A 132 17.63 -19.14 -6.43
N ALA A 133 18.24 -19.31 -7.60
CA ALA A 133 17.56 -19.02 -8.86
C ALA A 133 16.22 -19.77 -8.98
N GLU A 134 16.18 -21.04 -8.55
CA GLU A 134 14.98 -21.88 -8.57
C GLU A 134 13.90 -21.37 -7.61
N GLN A 135 14.28 -20.93 -6.40
CA GLN A 135 13.34 -20.35 -5.44
C GLN A 135 12.71 -19.07 -6.00
N LEU A 136 13.53 -18.18 -6.53
CA LEU A 136 13.06 -16.92 -7.10
C LEU A 136 12.21 -17.13 -8.36
N GLU A 137 12.55 -18.12 -9.19
CA GLU A 137 11.73 -18.49 -10.35
C GLU A 137 10.36 -19.02 -9.92
N ALA A 138 10.31 -19.88 -8.90
CA ALA A 138 9.05 -20.37 -8.35
C ALA A 138 8.17 -19.21 -7.87
N VAL A 139 8.73 -18.28 -7.08
CA VAL A 139 7.98 -17.10 -6.59
C VAL A 139 7.51 -16.23 -7.75
N ARG A 140 8.36 -15.96 -8.74
CA ARG A 140 7.95 -15.19 -9.93
C ARG A 140 6.80 -15.84 -10.67
N ARG A 141 6.87 -17.15 -10.90
CA ARG A 141 5.81 -17.92 -11.57
C ARG A 141 4.49 -17.82 -10.80
N ASP A 142 4.51 -17.98 -9.47
CA ASP A 142 3.33 -17.98 -8.63
C ASP A 142 2.64 -16.60 -8.60
N TYR A 143 3.43 -15.52 -8.76
CA TYR A 143 2.93 -14.15 -8.87
C TYR A 143 2.68 -13.70 -10.33
N GLY A 144 2.99 -14.54 -11.31
CA GLY A 144 2.83 -14.19 -12.74
C GLY A 144 3.82 -13.14 -13.23
N VAL A 145 5.00 -13.05 -12.59
CA VAL A 145 6.07 -12.11 -12.96
C VAL A 145 6.88 -12.71 -14.11
N SER A 146 6.79 -12.12 -15.29
CA SER A 146 7.73 -12.41 -16.35
C SER A 146 9.05 -11.66 -16.12
N SER A 147 10.17 -12.35 -16.35
CA SER A 147 11.51 -11.76 -16.26
C SER A 147 12.40 -12.41 -17.33
N SER A 148 13.13 -11.59 -18.07
CA SER A 148 14.13 -12.04 -19.04
C SER A 148 15.39 -11.20 -18.94
N LYS A 149 16.56 -11.87 -18.91
CA LYS A 149 17.86 -11.19 -18.90
C LYS A 149 18.14 -10.61 -20.28
N LEU A 150 18.46 -9.34 -20.33
CA LEU A 150 18.84 -8.62 -21.54
C LEU A 150 20.37 -8.52 -21.65
N ALA A 151 20.85 -7.95 -22.77
CA ALA A 151 22.26 -7.58 -22.89
C ALA A 151 22.68 -6.62 -21.77
N ALA A 152 23.97 -6.60 -21.44
CA ALA A 152 24.58 -5.76 -20.39
C ALA A 152 24.03 -6.03 -18.98
N GLY A 153 23.48 -7.22 -18.72
CA GLY A 153 23.00 -7.61 -17.36
C GLY A 153 21.71 -6.96 -16.93
N LEU A 154 21.02 -6.22 -17.80
CA LEU A 154 19.70 -5.67 -17.51
C LEU A 154 18.63 -6.74 -17.57
N PHE A 155 17.49 -6.48 -16.90
CA PHE A 155 16.31 -7.34 -16.93
C PHE A 155 15.11 -6.58 -17.47
N ASN A 156 14.40 -7.22 -18.39
CA ASN A 156 13.02 -6.85 -18.69
C ASN A 156 12.11 -7.70 -17.78
N HIS A 157 11.32 -7.03 -16.94
CA HIS A 157 10.41 -7.70 -16.01
C HIS A 157 9.11 -6.92 -15.83
N SER A 158 8.07 -7.61 -15.36
CA SER A 158 6.80 -6.99 -15.00
C SER A 158 7.00 -5.96 -13.89
N SER A 159 6.61 -4.70 -14.13
CA SER A 159 6.85 -3.58 -13.21
C SER A 159 5.56 -3.19 -12.46
N PHE A 160 4.98 -4.16 -11.76
CA PHE A 160 3.82 -3.96 -10.90
C PHE A 160 4.19 -4.03 -9.43
N VAL A 161 3.48 -3.25 -8.61
CA VAL A 161 3.45 -3.43 -7.16
C VAL A 161 2.19 -4.21 -6.81
N TYR A 162 2.36 -5.32 -6.12
CA TYR A 162 1.28 -6.20 -5.67
C TYR A 162 0.76 -5.70 -4.34
N LEU A 163 -0.54 -5.44 -4.26
CA LEU A 163 -1.22 -4.97 -3.05
C LEU A 163 -1.86 -6.16 -2.35
N ILE A 164 -1.36 -6.46 -1.15
CA ILE A 164 -1.80 -7.60 -0.34
C ILE A 164 -2.38 -7.05 0.96
N ASP A 165 -3.61 -7.44 1.27
CA ASP A 165 -4.31 -6.96 2.46
C ASP A 165 -3.84 -7.64 3.76
N ARG A 166 -4.38 -7.19 4.88
CA ARG A 166 -4.03 -7.67 6.23
C ARG A 166 -4.32 -9.16 6.44
N ALA A 167 -5.28 -9.72 5.71
CA ALA A 167 -5.59 -11.14 5.71
C ALA A 167 -4.65 -11.95 4.79
N GLY A 168 -3.75 -11.28 4.05
CA GLY A 168 -2.84 -11.89 3.08
C GLY A 168 -3.52 -12.26 1.79
N THR A 169 -4.56 -11.53 1.42
CA THR A 169 -5.26 -11.67 0.16
C THR A 169 -4.62 -10.73 -0.86
N LEU A 170 -4.28 -11.24 -2.02
CA LEU A 170 -3.84 -10.44 -3.16
C LEU A 170 -5.05 -9.72 -3.75
N ARG A 171 -5.08 -8.40 -3.58
CA ARG A 171 -6.23 -7.56 -3.90
C ARG A 171 -6.09 -6.87 -5.24
N ALA A 172 -4.89 -6.39 -5.57
CA ALA A 172 -4.72 -5.55 -6.74
C ALA A 172 -3.26 -5.48 -7.22
N LEU A 173 -3.07 -4.99 -8.45
CA LEU A 173 -1.79 -4.65 -9.06
C LEU A 173 -1.76 -3.16 -9.38
N MET A 174 -0.76 -2.46 -8.84
CA MET A 174 -0.51 -1.07 -9.17
C MET A 174 0.59 -1.00 -10.24
N PRO A 175 0.29 -0.46 -11.45
CA PRO A 175 1.30 -0.37 -12.50
C PRO A 175 2.37 0.69 -12.18
N TYR A 176 3.53 0.57 -12.80
CA TYR A 176 4.59 1.58 -12.74
C TYR A 176 4.07 2.98 -13.13
N GLY A 177 4.62 4.01 -12.50
CA GLY A 177 4.32 5.40 -12.83
C GLY A 177 3.09 5.97 -12.10
N GLN A 178 2.40 5.19 -11.27
CA GLN A 178 1.31 5.74 -10.46
C GLN A 178 1.83 6.65 -9.35
N PRO A 179 1.14 7.77 -9.07
CA PRO A 179 1.56 8.71 -8.04
C PRO A 179 1.33 8.14 -6.63
N ALA A 180 2.09 8.65 -5.65
CA ALA A 180 1.97 8.24 -4.26
C ALA A 180 0.55 8.38 -3.69
N ASP A 181 -0.24 9.36 -4.17
CA ASP A 181 -1.64 9.53 -3.76
C ASP A 181 -2.52 8.33 -4.08
N ALA A 182 -2.31 7.69 -5.23
CA ALA A 182 -3.06 6.49 -5.60
C ALA A 182 -2.76 5.34 -4.64
N TYR A 183 -1.49 5.13 -4.29
CA TYR A 183 -1.09 4.12 -3.30
C TYR A 183 -1.62 4.43 -1.90
N VAL A 184 -1.52 5.69 -1.42
CA VAL A 184 -2.03 6.10 -0.11
C VAL A 184 -3.51 5.82 0.01
N HIS A 185 -4.29 6.16 -1.02
CA HIS A 185 -5.71 5.88 -1.10
C HIS A 185 -5.99 4.38 -0.95
N ASP A 186 -5.36 3.55 -1.78
CA ASP A 186 -5.60 2.11 -1.79
C ASP A 186 -5.13 1.44 -0.50
N VAL A 187 -3.96 1.83 0.03
CA VAL A 187 -3.44 1.29 1.29
C VAL A 187 -4.38 1.61 2.45
N ARG A 188 -4.95 2.82 2.53
CA ARG A 188 -5.93 3.18 3.56
C ARG A 188 -7.20 2.32 3.49
N ILE A 189 -7.71 2.07 2.30
CA ILE A 189 -8.84 1.15 2.10
C ILE A 189 -8.46 -0.25 2.61
N LEU A 190 -7.28 -0.76 2.25
CA LEU A 190 -6.83 -2.09 2.67
C LEU A 190 -6.52 -2.18 4.17
N LEU A 191 -6.19 -1.06 4.81
CA LEU A 191 -6.06 -0.95 6.28
C LEU A 191 -7.42 -0.89 6.99
N GLY A 192 -8.54 -0.71 6.26
CA GLY A 192 -9.85 -0.44 6.82
C GLY A 192 -9.98 0.97 7.40
N ARG A 193 -9.21 1.93 6.88
CA ARG A 193 -9.16 3.34 7.28
C ARG A 193 -9.29 4.22 6.04
N PRO A 194 -10.43 4.14 5.31
CA PRO A 194 -10.64 4.99 4.15
C PRO A 194 -10.49 6.46 4.53
N ASP A 195 -10.19 7.32 3.57
CA ASP A 195 -9.91 8.73 3.83
C ASP A 195 -11.06 9.40 4.61
N ALA A 196 -10.85 9.68 5.89
CA ALA A 196 -11.57 10.75 6.54
C ALA A 196 -11.17 12.02 5.78
N GLY A 197 -12.09 12.54 4.97
CA GLY A 197 -11.86 13.60 4.03
C GLY A 197 -10.88 14.65 4.58
N ARG A 198 -9.92 15.03 3.75
CA ARG A 198 -8.99 16.12 4.02
C ARG A 198 -9.79 17.29 4.56
N ALA A 199 -9.76 17.49 5.89
CA ALA A 199 -10.18 18.75 6.48
C ALA A 199 -9.22 19.79 5.90
N ASP A 200 -9.77 20.70 5.12
CA ASP A 200 -9.09 21.77 4.41
C ASP A 200 -8.09 22.46 5.35
N ALA A 201 -6.81 22.34 5.03
CA ALA A 201 -5.81 23.29 5.44
C ALA A 201 -5.99 24.54 4.56
N GLY A 202 -7.02 25.31 4.89
CA GLY A 202 -7.28 26.61 4.35
C GLY A 202 -7.36 27.58 5.52
N SER A 203 -6.27 28.26 5.80
CA SER A 203 -6.20 29.60 6.39
C SER A 203 -4.79 30.13 6.21
#